data_1c6b2419d2055cbe826d0c6ae1e7a478
#
_entry.id   1c6b2419d2055cbe826d0c6ae1e7a478
#
_cell.length_a   1.000
_cell.length_b   1.000
_cell.length_c   1.000
_cell.angle_alpha   90.00
_cell.angle_beta   90.00
_cell.angle_gamma   90.00
#
_symmetry.space_group_name_H-M   'P 1'
#
loop_
_entity.id
_entity.type
_entity.pdbx_description
1 polymer ?
#
loop_
_entity_poly.entity_id
_entity_poly.type
_entity_poly.pdbx_seq_one_letter_code
_entity_poly.pdbx_strand_id
1 'polypeptide(L)'
;FLYRQAEIIDEKQWDDWLALFGDDGIYWMPSEEDQMEGDGEPNVFWEDNYLMQMRIARNTHPRAHSQAPHNRLCHVVSNVIIESEDANGDIIVRSRFHCAEYFRYEVRNFTGKYRHLLKKTDDGYRIALQRTDLVNREGPYEYVIQWWL
;
A
#
# COMPACT_ATOMS: atom_id res chain seq x y z
N PHE A 1 10.62 4.19 -9.12
CA PHE A 1 10.20 3.96 -7.75
C PHE A 1 8.91 3.12 -7.69
N LEU A 2 7.76 3.59 -8.20
CA LEU A 2 6.45 2.94 -8.06
C LEU A 2 6.38 1.52 -8.65
N TYR A 3 7.04 1.27 -9.78
CA TYR A 3 7.08 -0.08 -10.38
C TYR A 3 7.91 -1.04 -9.52
N ARG A 4 9.02 -0.56 -8.95
CA ARG A 4 9.82 -1.36 -8.02
C ARG A 4 9.07 -1.65 -6.73
N GLN A 5 8.31 -0.68 -6.21
CA GLN A 5 7.43 -0.87 -5.06
C GLN A 5 6.40 -1.97 -5.32
N ALA A 6 5.74 -1.96 -6.48
CA ALA A 6 4.77 -2.98 -6.87
C ALA A 6 5.42 -4.38 -6.92
N GLU A 7 6.59 -4.49 -7.51
CA GLU A 7 7.36 -5.74 -7.58
C GLU A 7 7.76 -6.26 -6.18
N ILE A 8 8.18 -5.38 -5.27
CA ILE A 8 8.51 -5.72 -3.88
C ILE A 8 7.30 -6.34 -3.16
N ILE A 9 6.10 -5.79 -3.36
CA ILE A 9 4.86 -6.33 -2.78
C ILE A 9 4.53 -7.69 -3.40
N ASP A 10 4.57 -7.80 -4.72
CA ASP A 10 4.26 -9.04 -5.46
C ASP A 10 5.17 -10.19 -5.04
N GLU A 11 6.46 -9.90 -4.86
CA GLU A 11 7.48 -10.86 -4.43
C GLU A 11 7.58 -11.01 -2.89
N LYS A 12 6.76 -10.26 -2.14
CA LYS A 12 6.71 -10.32 -0.66
C LYS A 12 8.06 -10.03 0.00
N GLN A 13 8.81 -9.11 -0.55
CA GLN A 13 10.10 -8.65 -0.01
C GLN A 13 9.84 -7.64 1.12
N TRP A 14 9.39 -8.14 2.28
CA TRP A 14 8.84 -7.29 3.34
C TRP A 14 9.85 -6.37 4.00
N ASP A 15 11.12 -6.76 4.10
CA ASP A 15 12.17 -5.88 4.63
C ASP A 15 12.44 -4.73 3.64
N ASP A 16 12.46 -5.02 2.34
CA ASP A 16 12.57 -4.01 1.29
C ASP A 16 11.34 -3.10 1.25
N TRP A 17 10.14 -3.65 1.50
CA TRP A 17 8.90 -2.89 1.62
C TRP A 17 8.99 -1.84 2.74
N LEU A 18 9.37 -2.24 3.94
CA LEU A 18 9.52 -1.33 5.07
C LEU A 18 10.59 -0.26 4.80
N ALA A 19 11.69 -0.64 4.12
CA ALA A 19 12.74 0.28 3.77
C ALA A 19 12.35 1.37 2.76
N LEU A 20 11.20 1.23 2.07
CA LEU A 20 10.67 2.28 1.21
C LEU A 20 10.10 3.46 1.99
N PHE A 21 9.68 3.24 3.24
CA PHE A 21 9.09 4.27 4.08
C PHE A 21 10.16 5.04 4.85
N GLY A 22 9.93 6.34 5.06
CA GLY A 22 10.68 7.13 6.04
C GLY A 22 10.30 6.75 7.47
N ASP A 23 11.02 7.28 8.46
CA ASP A 23 10.78 6.98 9.88
C ASP A 23 9.34 7.29 10.31
N ASP A 24 8.76 8.38 9.79
CA ASP A 24 7.38 8.82 10.02
C ASP A 24 6.43 8.42 8.89
N GLY A 25 6.81 7.43 8.07
CA GLY A 25 6.05 7.02 6.90
C GLY A 25 4.73 6.33 7.28
N ILE A 26 3.66 6.68 6.55
CA ILE A 26 2.30 6.16 6.76
C ILE A 26 1.79 5.46 5.50
N TYR A 27 1.25 4.27 5.67
CA TYR A 27 0.37 3.64 4.69
C TYR A 27 -1.08 3.88 5.06
N TRP A 28 -1.85 4.50 4.19
CA TRP A 28 -3.23 4.87 4.40
C TRP A 28 -4.16 4.31 3.34
N MET A 29 -5.20 3.60 3.76
CA MET A 29 -6.32 3.19 2.93
C MET A 29 -7.61 3.68 3.59
N PRO A 30 -8.23 4.77 3.09
CA PRO A 30 -9.45 5.32 3.64
C PRO A 30 -10.65 4.39 3.42
N SER A 31 -11.67 4.50 4.27
CA SER A 31 -12.95 3.79 4.13
C SER A 31 -14.01 4.60 3.40
N GLU A 32 -13.83 5.93 3.30
CA GLU A 32 -14.80 6.86 2.69
C GLU A 32 -14.18 7.62 1.51
N GLU A 33 -15.02 8.05 0.55
CA GLU A 33 -14.54 8.71 -0.68
C GLU A 33 -13.85 10.04 -0.40
N ASP A 34 -14.49 10.88 0.36
CA ASP A 34 -14.02 12.27 0.61
C ASP A 34 -13.20 12.41 1.90
N GLN A 35 -12.72 11.28 2.45
CA GLN A 35 -11.94 11.31 3.67
C GLN A 35 -10.62 12.05 3.47
N MET A 36 -10.45 13.18 4.19
CA MET A 36 -9.30 14.06 4.10
C MET A 36 -8.23 13.77 5.16
N GLU A 37 -8.62 13.12 6.26
CA GLU A 37 -7.76 12.80 7.40
C GLU A 37 -7.86 11.31 7.71
N GLY A 38 -6.76 10.71 8.11
CA GLY A 38 -6.71 9.29 8.48
C GLY A 38 -6.62 9.08 9.99
N ASP A 39 -5.88 9.98 10.67
CA ASP A 39 -5.71 9.87 12.12
C ASP A 39 -7.03 10.17 12.86
N GLY A 40 -7.40 9.24 13.77
CA GLY A 40 -8.64 9.35 14.54
C GLY A 40 -9.94 9.03 13.79
N GLU A 41 -9.88 8.74 12.49
CA GLU A 41 -11.04 8.38 11.68
C GLU A 41 -11.07 6.89 11.35
N PRO A 42 -12.24 6.30 11.01
CA PRO A 42 -12.31 4.93 10.51
C PRO A 42 -11.52 4.77 9.22
N ASN A 43 -10.68 3.76 9.14
CA ASN A 43 -9.88 3.43 7.96
C ASN A 43 -9.88 1.93 7.70
N VAL A 44 -9.67 1.53 6.46
CA VAL A 44 -9.29 0.13 6.15
C VAL A 44 -7.89 -0.12 6.67
N PHE A 45 -6.94 0.81 6.38
CA PHE A 45 -5.61 0.86 6.97
C PHE A 45 -5.21 2.29 7.31
N TRP A 46 -4.59 2.45 8.48
CA TRP A 46 -3.81 3.61 8.88
C TRP A 46 -2.63 3.08 9.67
N GLU A 47 -1.50 2.91 9.02
CA GLU A 47 -0.37 2.17 9.59
C GLU A 47 0.94 2.94 9.45
N ASP A 48 1.59 3.14 10.57
CA ASP A 48 2.97 3.56 10.66
C ASP A 48 3.93 2.35 10.52
N ASN A 49 5.22 2.61 10.57
CA ASN A 49 6.24 1.56 10.46
C ASN A 49 6.08 0.46 11.53
N TYR A 50 5.65 0.80 12.75
CA TYR A 50 5.45 -0.18 13.80
C TYR A 50 4.28 -1.11 13.49
N LEU A 51 3.15 -0.56 13.08
CA LEU A 51 1.96 -1.35 12.71
C LEU A 51 2.22 -2.20 11.46
N MET A 52 2.97 -1.67 10.47
CA MET A 52 3.39 -2.46 9.30
C MET A 52 4.27 -3.64 9.70
N GLN A 53 5.25 -3.47 10.58
CA GLN A 53 6.08 -4.55 11.11
C GLN A 53 5.22 -5.61 11.84
N MET A 54 4.27 -5.17 12.68
CA MET A 54 3.36 -6.06 13.39
C MET A 54 2.48 -6.86 12.44
N ARG A 55 2.00 -6.25 11.34
CA ARG A 55 1.23 -6.94 10.30
C ARG A 55 2.07 -8.02 9.62
N ILE A 56 3.29 -7.70 9.21
CA ILE A 56 4.22 -8.67 8.63
C ILE A 56 4.44 -9.83 9.58
N ALA A 57 4.83 -9.56 10.82
CA ALA A 57 5.09 -10.59 11.82
C ALA A 57 3.89 -11.51 12.06
N ARG A 58 2.67 -10.94 12.11
CA ARG A 58 1.43 -11.72 12.25
C ARG A 58 1.16 -12.59 11.04
N ASN A 59 1.26 -12.04 9.84
CA ASN A 59 0.85 -12.72 8.61
C ASN A 59 1.89 -13.73 8.12
N THR A 60 3.16 -13.56 8.46
CA THR A 60 4.25 -14.50 8.15
C THR A 60 4.48 -15.56 9.23
N HIS A 61 3.76 -15.45 10.35
CA HIS A 61 3.93 -16.40 11.46
C HIS A 61 3.60 -17.83 11.01
N PRO A 62 4.39 -18.86 11.37
CA PRO A 62 4.15 -20.25 10.97
C PRO A 62 2.77 -20.82 11.34
N ARG A 63 2.11 -20.23 12.34
CA ARG A 63 0.76 -20.61 12.77
C ARG A 63 -0.34 -19.71 12.20
N ALA A 64 -0.03 -18.86 11.24
CA ALA A 64 -1.03 -18.00 10.58
C ALA A 64 -1.83 -18.82 9.55
N HIS A 65 -2.68 -19.72 10.01
CA HIS A 65 -3.47 -20.62 9.14
C HIS A 65 -4.39 -19.86 8.18
N SER A 66 -4.78 -18.64 8.50
CA SER A 66 -5.56 -17.78 7.60
C SER A 66 -4.78 -17.38 6.34
N GLN A 67 -3.44 -17.43 6.39
CA GLN A 67 -2.54 -17.11 5.28
C GLN A 67 -2.14 -18.34 4.44
N ALA A 68 -2.65 -19.51 4.76
CA ALA A 68 -2.37 -20.73 4.03
C ALA A 68 -3.54 -21.11 3.08
N PRO A 69 -3.27 -21.50 1.82
CA PRO A 69 -2.00 -21.35 1.10
C PRO A 69 -1.64 -19.88 0.90
N HIS A 70 -0.36 -19.59 0.68
CA HIS A 70 0.07 -18.20 0.39
C HIS A 70 -0.63 -17.66 -0.86
N ASN A 71 -1.13 -16.43 -0.75
CA ASN A 71 -1.65 -15.71 -1.91
C ASN A 71 -0.53 -15.36 -2.90
N ARG A 72 -0.92 -15.09 -4.13
CA ARG A 72 -0.05 -14.53 -5.19
C ARG A 72 -0.66 -13.22 -5.65
N LEU A 73 0.17 -12.22 -5.81
CA LEU A 73 -0.24 -10.88 -6.23
C LEU A 73 0.38 -10.56 -7.59
N CYS A 74 -0.30 -9.72 -8.33
CA CYS A 74 0.23 -9.14 -9.57
C CYS A 74 -0.31 -7.72 -9.70
N HIS A 75 0.57 -6.73 -9.52
CA HIS A 75 0.24 -5.32 -9.69
C HIS A 75 0.56 -4.82 -11.08
N VAL A 76 -0.33 -3.99 -11.60
CA VAL A 76 -0.10 -3.14 -12.77
C VAL A 76 -0.27 -1.70 -12.32
N VAL A 77 0.80 -0.92 -12.37
CA VAL A 77 0.79 0.53 -12.06
C VAL A 77 0.86 1.30 -13.36
N SER A 78 0.00 2.31 -13.50
CA SER A 78 -0.11 3.11 -14.72
C SER A 78 -0.47 4.56 -14.42
N ASN A 79 -0.50 5.39 -15.44
CA ASN A 79 -0.92 6.81 -15.37
C ASN A 79 -0.17 7.58 -14.28
N VAL A 80 1.13 7.35 -14.18
CA VAL A 80 2.00 7.99 -13.20
C VAL A 80 2.20 9.45 -13.59
N ILE A 81 1.83 10.37 -12.69
CA ILE A 81 1.93 11.81 -12.89
C ILE A 81 2.49 12.43 -11.61
N ILE A 82 3.54 13.22 -11.75
CA ILE A 82 4.03 14.11 -10.70
C ILE A 82 3.10 15.31 -10.65
N GLU A 83 2.40 15.50 -9.54
CA GLU A 83 1.48 16.61 -9.32
C GLU A 83 2.20 17.88 -8.89
N SER A 84 3.24 17.74 -8.08
CA SER A 84 4.04 18.84 -7.57
C SER A 84 5.43 18.39 -7.15
N GLU A 85 6.36 19.32 -7.14
CA GLU A 85 7.69 19.21 -6.58
C GLU A 85 7.96 20.48 -5.76
N ASP A 86 8.47 20.34 -4.54
CA ASP A 86 8.82 21.46 -3.70
C ASP A 86 10.30 21.86 -3.85
N ALA A 87 10.71 22.91 -3.12
CA ALA A 87 12.07 23.43 -3.17
C ALA A 87 13.13 22.43 -2.63
N ASN A 88 12.72 21.44 -1.85
CA ASN A 88 13.60 20.38 -1.32
C ASN A 88 13.71 19.20 -2.28
N GLY A 89 12.90 19.18 -3.33
CA GLY A 89 12.79 18.07 -4.27
C GLY A 89 11.85 16.95 -3.78
N ASP A 90 11.03 17.21 -2.74
CA ASP A 90 9.96 16.32 -2.36
C ASP A 90 8.85 16.38 -3.39
N ILE A 91 8.28 15.25 -3.75
CA ILE A 91 7.29 15.16 -4.82
C ILE A 91 5.99 14.53 -4.35
N ILE A 92 4.89 15.02 -4.91
CA ILE A 92 3.58 14.37 -4.84
C ILE A 92 3.33 13.69 -6.17
N VAL A 93 3.08 12.37 -6.10
CA VAL A 93 2.83 11.55 -7.29
C VAL A 93 1.49 10.86 -7.17
N ARG A 94 0.68 10.97 -8.21
CA ARG A 94 -0.52 10.15 -8.37
C ARG A 94 -0.33 9.09 -9.44
N SER A 95 -0.99 7.96 -9.26
CA SER A 95 -1.03 6.89 -10.26
C SER A 95 -2.33 6.11 -10.17
N ARG A 96 -2.51 5.16 -11.08
CA ARG A 96 -3.58 4.17 -11.05
C ARG A 96 -2.97 2.81 -10.84
N PHE A 97 -3.71 1.92 -10.19
CA PHE A 97 -3.29 0.54 -10.06
C PHE A 97 -4.44 -0.44 -10.33
N HIS A 98 -4.04 -1.60 -10.75
CA HIS A 98 -4.83 -2.82 -10.73
C HIS A 98 -3.98 -3.92 -10.09
N CYS A 99 -4.55 -4.62 -9.12
CA CYS A 99 -3.92 -5.75 -8.47
C CYS A 99 -4.84 -6.96 -8.58
N ALA A 100 -4.33 -8.05 -9.14
CA ALA A 100 -4.97 -9.36 -9.08
C ALA A 100 -4.35 -10.16 -7.94
N GLU A 101 -5.19 -10.64 -7.01
CA GLU A 101 -4.82 -11.56 -5.96
C GLU A 101 -5.39 -12.95 -6.26
N TYR A 102 -4.54 -13.96 -6.33
CA TYR A 102 -4.99 -15.35 -6.34
C TYR A 102 -4.85 -15.95 -4.94
N PHE A 103 -5.97 -16.34 -4.35
CA PHE A 103 -6.03 -16.93 -3.03
C PHE A 103 -7.13 -17.98 -2.95
N ARG A 104 -6.81 -19.19 -2.46
CA ARG A 104 -7.76 -20.30 -2.27
C ARG A 104 -8.65 -20.60 -3.48
N TYR A 105 -8.02 -20.70 -4.67
CA TYR A 105 -8.68 -20.98 -5.97
C TYR A 105 -9.55 -19.85 -6.52
N GLU A 106 -9.53 -18.68 -5.91
CA GLU A 106 -10.26 -17.50 -6.37
C GLU A 106 -9.28 -16.41 -6.83
N VAL A 107 -9.68 -15.65 -7.84
CA VAL A 107 -9.00 -14.42 -8.23
C VAL A 107 -9.84 -13.24 -7.76
N ARG A 108 -9.23 -12.38 -6.95
CA ARG A 108 -9.80 -11.11 -6.52
C ARG A 108 -9.10 -9.99 -7.26
N ASN A 109 -9.86 -8.95 -7.60
CA ASN A 109 -9.34 -7.80 -8.30
C ASN A 109 -9.52 -6.56 -7.45
N PHE A 110 -8.43 -5.82 -7.26
CA PHE A 110 -8.44 -4.53 -6.60
C PHE A 110 -8.00 -3.47 -7.61
N THR A 111 -8.73 -2.39 -7.68
CA THR A 111 -8.41 -1.28 -8.56
C THR A 111 -8.58 0.04 -7.85
N GLY A 112 -7.74 1.02 -8.19
CA GLY A 112 -7.82 2.28 -7.50
C GLY A 112 -6.81 3.31 -7.95
N LYS A 113 -6.60 4.24 -7.03
CA LYS A 113 -5.63 5.33 -7.16
C LYS A 113 -4.60 5.22 -6.07
N TYR A 114 -3.37 5.52 -6.42
CA TYR A 114 -2.35 5.87 -5.43
C TYR A 114 -2.10 7.37 -5.43
N ARG A 115 -1.81 7.89 -4.27
CA ARG A 115 -1.20 9.19 -4.08
C ARG A 115 -0.06 9.05 -3.09
N HIS A 116 1.16 9.35 -3.54
CA HIS A 116 2.37 9.26 -2.74
C HIS A 116 2.90 10.66 -2.45
N LEU A 117 3.23 10.92 -1.20
CA LEU A 117 4.17 11.98 -0.82
C LEU A 117 5.54 11.33 -0.64
N LEU A 118 6.46 11.64 -1.52
CA LEU A 118 7.81 11.09 -1.55
C LEU A 118 8.81 12.14 -1.13
N LYS A 119 9.54 11.86 -0.05
CA LYS A 119 10.64 12.68 0.46
C LYS A 119 11.91 12.33 -0.25
N LYS A 120 12.62 13.35 -0.75
CA LYS A 120 13.93 13.18 -1.38
C LYS A 120 14.99 12.85 -0.34
N THR A 121 15.85 11.89 -0.67
CA THR A 121 17.01 11.49 0.13
C THR A 121 18.26 11.45 -0.76
N ASP A 122 19.42 11.26 -0.18
CA ASP A 122 20.69 11.19 -0.93
C ASP A 122 20.72 10.01 -1.91
N ASP A 123 20.01 8.92 -1.60
CA ASP A 123 19.94 7.67 -2.37
C ASP A 123 18.62 7.46 -3.11
N GLY A 124 17.75 8.50 -3.21
CA GLY A 124 16.50 8.44 -3.95
C GLY A 124 15.33 9.05 -3.21
N TYR A 125 14.28 8.27 -2.97
CA TYR A 125 13.06 8.72 -2.30
C TYR A 125 12.65 7.76 -1.18
N ARG A 126 11.95 8.32 -0.16
CA ARG A 126 11.24 7.55 0.87
C ARG A 126 9.78 7.99 0.91
N ILE A 127 8.90 7.05 1.21
CA ILE A 127 7.46 7.32 1.36
C ILE A 127 7.23 7.99 2.71
N ALA A 128 6.72 9.23 2.68
CA ALA A 128 6.16 9.87 3.88
C ALA A 128 4.67 9.54 4.03
N LEU A 129 3.95 9.45 2.92
CA LEU A 129 2.56 9.01 2.91
C LEU A 129 2.27 8.27 1.61
N GLN A 130 1.72 7.08 1.71
CA GLN A 130 1.04 6.41 0.60
C GLN A 130 -0.45 6.35 0.92
N ARG A 131 -1.27 7.03 0.14
CA ARG A 131 -2.71 6.87 0.16
C ARG A 131 -3.15 5.95 -0.98
N THR A 132 -3.94 4.94 -0.62
CA THR A 132 -4.48 3.91 -1.53
C THR A 132 -6.01 4.00 -1.54
N ASP A 133 -6.59 4.59 -2.57
CA ASP A 133 -8.03 4.75 -2.72
C ASP A 133 -8.59 3.64 -3.62
N LEU A 134 -9.29 2.68 -3.04
CA LEU A 134 -10.03 1.67 -3.81
C LEU A 134 -11.26 2.29 -4.48
N VAL A 135 -11.63 1.79 -5.68
CA VAL A 135 -12.84 2.26 -6.38
C VAL A 135 -14.14 1.84 -5.68
N ASN A 136 -14.07 0.84 -4.82
CA ASN A 136 -15.20 0.27 -4.08
C ASN A 136 -14.98 0.30 -2.56
N ARG A 137 -14.29 1.33 -2.04
CA ARG A 137 -13.88 1.41 -0.63
C ARG A 137 -15.04 1.37 0.37
N GLU A 138 -16.22 1.90 -0.01
CA GLU A 138 -17.43 1.87 0.81
C GLU A 138 -18.23 0.58 0.65
N GLY A 139 -17.81 -0.28 -0.27
CA GLY A 139 -18.50 -1.52 -0.58
C GLY A 139 -18.33 -2.59 0.48
N PRO A 140 -19.26 -3.55 0.56
CA PRO A 140 -19.06 -4.71 1.40
C PRO A 140 -17.92 -5.57 0.86
N TYR A 141 -16.97 -5.93 1.71
CA TYR A 141 -15.96 -6.92 1.39
C TYR A 141 -16.38 -8.27 1.95
N GLU A 142 -16.41 -9.29 1.11
CA GLU A 142 -16.68 -10.68 1.53
C GLU A 142 -15.47 -11.32 2.25
N TYR A 143 -14.37 -10.58 2.37
CA TYR A 143 -13.10 -11.02 2.92
C TYR A 143 -12.35 -9.87 3.59
N VAL A 144 -11.42 -10.19 4.46
CA VAL A 144 -10.53 -9.22 5.08
C VAL A 144 -9.30 -9.01 4.19
N ILE A 145 -9.05 -7.76 3.80
CA ILE A 145 -7.81 -7.39 3.12
C ILE A 145 -6.65 -7.58 4.12
N GLN A 146 -5.72 -8.47 3.81
CA GLN A 146 -4.67 -8.87 4.74
C GLN A 146 -3.34 -8.14 4.47
N TRP A 147 -3.12 -7.74 3.23
CA TRP A 147 -1.89 -7.16 2.75
C TRP A 147 -2.13 -5.81 2.09
N TRP A 148 -1.07 -5.05 1.94
CA TRP A 148 -1.08 -3.79 1.20
C TRP A 148 -1.29 -4.04 -0.30
N LEU A 149 -1.93 -3.07 -0.91
CA LEU A 149 -2.22 -3.04 -2.35
C LEU A 149 -1.44 -1.93 -3.02
#